data_9b5e8e2ffd1fccebb74bed11f7566f6f
#
_entry.id   9b5e8e2ffd1fccebb74bed11f7566f6f
#
_cell.length_a   1.000
_cell.length_b   1.000
_cell.length_c   1.000
_cell.angle_alpha   90.00
_cell.angle_beta   90.00
_cell.angle_gamma   90.00
#
_symmetry.space_group_name_H-M   'P 1'
#
loop_
_entity.id
_entity.type
_entity.pdbx_description
1 polymer ?
#
loop_
_entity_poly.entity_id
_entity_poly.type
_entity_poly.pdbx_seq_one_letter_code
_entity_poly.pdbx_strand_id
1 'polypeptide(L)'
;VPLALAAALALAACGHNRTGDLEDRLLLDPFNDKPFKEDAVTFPAPPVDRDAVPFEVGGRSDSPLRFAIDPKSVSIGKDNVVRYTVLITSRTGARNVNYEGLRCDTAERRIYATLRNDTNQWVGNRAVDMNESANADSASMNAYKAAGDWQRVGNGGPTDYASALMRTYFCDVRSVAGDGRASTLVRRLSQSGRYYGP
;
A
#
# COMPACT_ATOMS: atom_id res chain seq x y z
N VAL A 1 -58.46 -3.59 -48.99
CA VAL A 1 -57.06 -3.93 -48.84
C VAL A 1 -56.31 -2.67 -48.43
N PRO A 2 -55.77 -2.51 -47.22
CA PRO A 2 -54.45 -1.93 -47.09
C PRO A 2 -53.54 -2.78 -46.19
N LEU A 3 -52.31 -2.94 -46.63
CA LEU A 3 -51.17 -3.48 -45.94
C LEU A 3 -50.80 -2.66 -44.74
N ALA A 4 -50.77 -3.25 -43.56
CA ALA A 4 -50.15 -2.67 -42.37
C ALA A 4 -48.71 -3.18 -42.25
N LEU A 5 -47.73 -2.27 -42.40
CA LEU A 5 -46.31 -2.53 -42.24
C LEU A 5 -45.94 -2.33 -40.75
N ALA A 6 -45.70 -3.42 -40.04
CA ALA A 6 -45.22 -3.38 -38.67
C ALA A 6 -43.69 -3.28 -38.68
N ALA A 7 -43.16 -2.14 -38.34
CA ALA A 7 -41.72 -1.94 -38.12
C ALA A 7 -41.37 -2.35 -36.69
N ALA A 8 -40.70 -3.48 -36.55
CA ALA A 8 -40.10 -3.91 -35.29
C ALA A 8 -38.76 -3.17 -35.08
N LEU A 9 -38.71 -2.20 -34.17
CA LEU A 9 -37.46 -1.63 -33.68
C LEU A 9 -36.81 -2.62 -32.71
N ALA A 10 -35.77 -3.29 -33.15
CA ALA A 10 -34.86 -4.02 -32.28
C ALA A 10 -33.93 -3.03 -31.60
N LEU A 11 -34.19 -2.74 -30.31
CA LEU A 11 -33.26 -2.07 -29.43
C LEU A 11 -32.13 -3.04 -29.09
N ALA A 12 -31.03 -2.95 -29.83
CA ALA A 12 -29.77 -3.59 -29.45
C ALA A 12 -29.18 -2.81 -28.27
N ALA A 13 -29.43 -3.30 -27.06
CA ALA A 13 -28.71 -2.85 -25.86
C ALA A 13 -27.25 -3.30 -25.98
N CYS A 14 -26.38 -2.43 -26.46
CA CYS A 14 -24.95 -2.61 -26.37
C CYS A 14 -24.54 -2.44 -24.91
N GLY A 15 -24.46 -3.56 -24.20
CA GLY A 15 -23.77 -3.60 -22.92
C GLY A 15 -22.28 -3.31 -23.12
N HIS A 16 -21.85 -2.08 -22.91
CA HIS A 16 -20.45 -1.71 -22.89
C HIS A 16 -19.88 -1.89 -21.49
N ASN A 17 -19.34 -3.07 -21.23
CA ASN A 17 -18.39 -3.29 -20.15
C ASN A 17 -16.99 -3.59 -20.71
N ARG A 18 -16.48 -2.68 -21.56
CA ARG A 18 -15.12 -2.80 -22.13
C ARG A 18 -14.20 -1.63 -21.83
N THR A 19 -14.56 -0.75 -20.91
CA THR A 19 -13.69 0.39 -20.56
C THR A 19 -12.58 0.01 -19.57
N GLY A 20 -12.74 -1.06 -18.77
CA GLY A 20 -11.69 -1.52 -17.84
C GLY A 20 -10.47 -2.10 -18.56
N ASP A 21 -10.66 -2.84 -19.63
CA ASP A 21 -9.57 -3.54 -20.34
C ASP A 21 -8.64 -2.59 -21.15
N LEU A 22 -9.13 -1.43 -21.56
CA LEU A 22 -8.32 -0.48 -22.33
C LEU A 22 -7.49 0.45 -21.43
N GLU A 23 -8.01 0.82 -20.26
CA GLU A 23 -7.27 1.61 -19.30
C GLU A 23 -6.14 0.80 -18.64
N ASP A 24 -6.38 -0.48 -18.34
CA ASP A 24 -5.33 -1.39 -17.86
C ASP A 24 -4.24 -1.63 -18.91
N ARG A 25 -4.58 -1.67 -20.20
CA ARG A 25 -3.59 -1.85 -21.28
C ARG A 25 -2.79 -0.58 -21.59
N LEU A 26 -3.32 0.60 -21.29
CA LEU A 26 -2.61 1.88 -21.44
C LEU A 26 -1.66 2.17 -20.27
N LEU A 27 -1.87 1.50 -19.13
CA LEU A 27 -1.00 1.57 -17.95
C LEU A 27 0.09 0.50 -17.94
N LEU A 28 0.04 -0.47 -18.87
CA LEU A 28 1.12 -1.43 -19.07
C LEU A 28 2.34 -0.67 -19.62
N ASP A 29 3.42 -0.70 -18.86
CA ASP A 29 4.72 -0.26 -19.34
C ASP A 29 5.05 -1.01 -20.63
N PRO A 30 5.09 -0.36 -21.81
CA PRO A 30 5.31 -1.04 -23.09
C PRO A 30 6.66 -1.77 -23.16
N PHE A 31 7.52 -1.58 -22.15
CA PHE A 31 8.83 -2.22 -22.03
C PHE A 31 8.86 -3.35 -21.00
N ASN A 32 7.75 -3.64 -20.30
CA ASN A 32 7.69 -4.68 -19.28
C ASN A 32 6.45 -5.58 -19.45
N ASP A 33 6.51 -6.44 -20.47
CA ASP A 33 5.43 -7.41 -20.80
C ASP A 33 5.24 -8.54 -19.76
N LYS A 34 5.98 -8.52 -18.66
CA LYS A 34 5.86 -9.56 -17.64
C LYS A 34 4.82 -9.15 -16.59
N PRO A 35 3.80 -9.99 -16.35
CA PRO A 35 2.86 -9.73 -15.27
C PRO A 35 3.62 -9.66 -13.94
N PHE A 36 3.25 -8.70 -13.09
CA PHE A 36 3.83 -8.58 -11.76
C PHE A 36 3.63 -9.86 -10.98
N LYS A 37 4.74 -10.41 -10.48
CA LYS A 37 4.75 -11.57 -9.59
C LYS A 37 5.44 -11.18 -8.30
N GLU A 38 4.65 -11.16 -7.23
CA GLU A 38 5.15 -10.84 -5.90
C GLU A 38 6.05 -11.97 -5.36
N ASP A 39 7.15 -11.59 -4.73
CA ASP A 39 8.00 -12.53 -3.99
C ASP A 39 7.28 -13.04 -2.73
N ALA A 40 7.65 -14.23 -2.27
CA ALA A 40 7.14 -14.76 -1.01
C ALA A 40 7.46 -13.81 0.16
N VAL A 41 6.44 -13.54 0.98
CA VAL A 41 6.56 -12.61 2.10
C VAL A 41 6.87 -13.37 3.38
N THR A 42 7.96 -12.99 4.05
CA THR A 42 8.32 -13.47 5.39
C THR A 42 8.22 -12.31 6.36
N PHE A 43 7.50 -12.51 7.47
CA PHE A 43 7.35 -11.46 8.47
C PHE A 43 8.65 -11.28 9.26
N PRO A 44 9.09 -10.02 9.47
CA PRO A 44 10.28 -9.74 10.27
C PRO A 44 10.01 -10.01 11.76
N ALA A 45 11.06 -9.98 12.57
CA ALA A 45 10.89 -9.94 14.02
C ALA A 45 10.07 -8.69 14.41
N PRO A 46 9.27 -8.73 15.49
CA PRO A 46 8.60 -7.55 16.02
C PRO A 46 9.59 -6.42 16.28
N PRO A 47 9.24 -5.16 15.94
CA PRO A 47 10.15 -4.03 16.08
C PRO A 47 10.42 -3.68 17.54
N VAL A 48 11.59 -3.14 17.80
CA VAL A 48 11.96 -2.51 19.07
C VAL A 48 11.77 -0.99 18.92
N ASP A 49 10.79 -0.42 19.61
CA ASP A 49 10.34 0.97 19.41
C ASP A 49 11.47 2.00 19.52
N ARG A 50 12.40 1.81 20.47
CA ARG A 50 13.56 2.71 20.65
C ARG A 50 14.55 2.72 19.48
N ASP A 51 14.56 1.66 18.67
CA ASP A 51 15.45 1.51 17.51
C ASP A 51 14.80 2.06 16.23
N ALA A 52 13.50 2.37 16.28
CA ALA A 52 12.76 2.86 15.13
C ALA A 52 13.19 4.30 14.75
N VAL A 53 13.29 4.54 13.47
CA VAL A 53 13.68 5.84 12.88
C VAL A 53 12.45 6.67 12.60
N PRO A 54 12.25 7.81 13.27
CA PRO A 54 11.12 8.68 13.01
C PRO A 54 11.25 9.34 11.62
N PHE A 55 10.10 9.66 11.01
CA PHE A 55 10.03 10.41 9.77
C PHE A 55 8.82 11.34 9.75
N GLU A 56 8.92 12.40 8.93
CA GLU A 56 7.90 13.44 8.85
C GLU A 56 6.85 13.13 7.77
N VAL A 57 5.60 13.46 8.08
CA VAL A 57 4.45 13.31 7.19
C VAL A 57 3.75 14.66 7.05
N GLY A 58 3.70 15.17 5.82
CA GLY A 58 2.96 16.40 5.51
C GLY A 58 3.56 17.71 6.01
N GLY A 59 4.80 17.70 6.51
CA GLY A 59 5.54 18.91 6.92
C GLY A 59 4.91 19.68 8.11
N ARG A 60 4.07 19.04 8.92
CA ARG A 60 3.39 19.64 10.07
C ARG A 60 3.82 18.98 11.36
N SER A 61 4.38 19.80 12.25
CA SER A 61 4.77 19.37 13.61
C SER A 61 3.58 19.11 14.55
N ASP A 62 2.38 19.53 14.16
CA ASP A 62 1.15 19.40 14.95
C ASP A 62 0.32 18.14 14.64
N SER A 63 0.87 17.19 13.86
CA SER A 63 0.21 15.92 13.56
C SER A 63 -0.19 15.19 14.86
N PRO A 64 -1.43 14.67 14.96
CA PRO A 64 -1.86 13.86 16.10
C PRO A 64 -1.17 12.49 16.13
N LEU A 65 -0.51 12.10 15.05
CA LEU A 65 0.18 10.83 14.89
C LEU A 65 1.68 11.06 14.71
N ARG A 66 2.46 10.14 15.25
CA ARG A 66 3.91 10.03 15.03
C ARG A 66 4.17 8.75 14.24
N PHE A 67 5.10 8.84 13.30
CA PHE A 67 5.45 7.75 12.40
C PHE A 67 6.94 7.42 12.53
N ALA A 68 7.24 6.13 12.57
CA ALA A 68 8.62 5.65 12.55
C ALA A 68 8.72 4.35 11.76
N ILE A 69 9.89 4.07 11.22
CA ILE A 69 10.21 2.82 10.51
C ILE A 69 11.20 2.01 11.35
N ASP A 70 10.96 0.71 11.46
CA ASP A 70 11.99 -0.21 11.95
C ASP A 70 13.04 -0.41 10.85
N PRO A 71 14.26 0.10 11.03
CA PRO A 71 15.31 0.04 10.01
C PRO A 71 15.75 -1.40 9.68
N LYS A 72 15.56 -2.35 10.61
CA LYS A 72 15.95 -3.76 10.45
C LYS A 72 14.96 -4.52 9.55
N SER A 73 13.74 -4.01 9.42
CA SER A 73 12.69 -4.63 8.60
C SER A 73 12.71 -4.17 7.14
N VAL A 74 13.47 -3.12 6.82
CA VAL A 74 13.50 -2.58 5.45
C VAL A 74 14.23 -3.54 4.52
N SER A 75 13.53 -3.96 3.49
CA SER A 75 14.06 -4.85 2.47
C SER A 75 13.51 -4.52 1.08
N ILE A 76 14.22 -4.94 0.04
CA ILE A 76 13.79 -4.78 -1.35
C ILE A 76 13.87 -6.17 -2.00
N GLY A 77 12.72 -6.67 -2.47
CA GLY A 77 12.62 -7.96 -3.15
C GLY A 77 13.11 -7.89 -4.60
N LYS A 78 13.23 -9.04 -5.26
CA LYS A 78 13.48 -9.14 -6.69
C LYS A 78 12.31 -8.59 -7.51
N ASP A 79 11.14 -8.53 -6.89
CA ASP A 79 9.91 -7.92 -7.39
C ASP A 79 9.89 -6.39 -7.28
N ASN A 80 10.99 -5.75 -6.86
CA ASN A 80 11.13 -4.31 -6.62
C ASN A 80 10.16 -3.74 -5.57
N VAL A 81 9.56 -4.60 -4.74
CA VAL A 81 8.73 -4.15 -3.61
C VAL A 81 9.64 -3.76 -2.44
N VAL A 82 9.46 -2.54 -1.96
CA VAL A 82 10.07 -2.09 -0.70
C VAL A 82 9.19 -2.56 0.45
N ARG A 83 9.69 -3.46 1.28
CA ARG A 83 8.99 -3.98 2.45
C ARG A 83 9.54 -3.35 3.71
N TYR A 84 8.68 -2.99 4.65
CA TYR A 84 9.05 -2.28 5.87
C TYR A 84 8.03 -2.46 6.97
N THR A 85 8.46 -2.27 8.21
CA THR A 85 7.57 -2.15 9.37
C THR A 85 7.41 -0.69 9.75
N VAL A 86 6.17 -0.20 9.75
CA VAL A 86 5.82 1.15 10.20
C VAL A 86 5.18 1.09 11.58
N LEU A 87 5.65 1.96 12.47
CA LEU A 87 5.09 2.21 13.79
C LEU A 87 4.32 3.53 13.74
N ILE A 88 3.05 3.47 14.13
CA ILE A 88 2.15 4.62 14.17
C ILE A 88 1.70 4.80 15.61
N THR A 89 2.02 5.94 16.21
CA THR A 89 1.70 6.21 17.61
C THR A 89 0.91 7.51 17.71
N SER A 90 -0.21 7.48 18.42
CA SER A 90 -0.98 8.68 18.72
C SER A 90 -0.42 9.44 19.93
N ARG A 91 -0.84 10.70 20.10
CA ARG A 91 -0.50 11.49 21.29
C ARG A 91 -1.03 10.87 22.59
N THR A 92 -2.09 10.08 22.51
CA THR A 92 -2.69 9.38 23.66
C THR A 92 -2.03 8.03 23.94
N GLY A 93 -0.99 7.66 23.19
CA GLY A 93 -0.25 6.41 23.37
C GLY A 93 -0.84 5.21 22.63
N ALA A 94 -1.92 5.35 21.85
CA ALA A 94 -2.39 4.26 21.00
C ALA A 94 -1.33 3.93 19.96
N ARG A 95 -1.00 2.65 19.81
CA ARG A 95 0.06 2.14 18.95
C ARG A 95 -0.51 1.17 17.92
N ASN A 96 -0.15 1.38 16.67
CA ASN A 96 -0.42 0.45 15.57
C ASN A 96 0.89 0.16 14.84
N VAL A 97 1.16 -1.09 14.53
CA VAL A 97 2.37 -1.53 13.84
C VAL A 97 1.99 -2.43 12.69
N ASN A 98 2.34 -2.01 11.49
CA ASN A 98 2.07 -2.76 10.27
C ASN A 98 3.36 -3.17 9.57
N TYR A 99 3.36 -4.37 9.00
CA TYR A 99 4.33 -4.79 7.99
C TYR A 99 3.72 -4.59 6.62
N GLU A 100 4.37 -3.79 5.79
CA GLU A 100 3.81 -3.30 4.54
C GLU A 100 4.77 -3.46 3.37
N GLY A 101 4.20 -3.47 2.16
CA GLY A 101 4.91 -3.34 0.90
C GLY A 101 4.54 -2.07 0.17
N LEU A 102 5.52 -1.46 -0.52
CA LEU A 102 5.35 -0.29 -1.38
C LEU A 102 5.93 -0.58 -2.75
N ARG A 103 5.15 -0.33 -3.79
CA ARG A 103 5.55 -0.38 -5.19
C ARG A 103 5.72 1.03 -5.72
N CYS A 104 6.94 1.36 -6.15
CA CYS A 104 7.24 2.68 -6.70
C CYS A 104 6.71 2.86 -8.13
N ASP A 105 6.69 1.80 -8.92
CA ASP A 105 6.28 1.78 -10.32
C ASP A 105 4.80 2.13 -10.53
N THR A 106 3.94 1.58 -9.68
CA THR A 106 2.48 1.74 -9.74
C THR A 106 1.92 2.68 -8.67
N ALA A 107 2.77 3.15 -7.75
CA ALA A 107 2.37 3.95 -6.60
C ALA A 107 1.31 3.23 -5.73
N GLU A 108 1.57 1.99 -5.39
CA GLU A 108 0.67 1.16 -4.61
C GLU A 108 1.31 0.70 -3.30
N ARG A 109 0.48 0.50 -2.29
CA ARG A 109 0.81 -0.02 -0.98
C ARG A 109 -0.03 -1.25 -0.67
N ARG A 110 0.54 -2.20 0.09
CA ARG A 110 -0.15 -3.36 0.63
C ARG A 110 0.23 -3.56 2.09
N ILE A 111 -0.76 -3.86 2.95
CA ILE A 111 -0.51 -4.26 4.34
C ILE A 111 -0.48 -5.79 4.38
N TYR A 112 0.66 -6.37 4.73
CA TYR A 112 0.82 -7.83 4.85
C TYR A 112 0.37 -8.35 6.21
N ALA A 113 0.67 -7.61 7.27
CA ALA A 113 0.34 -8.01 8.63
C ALA A 113 0.28 -6.80 9.56
N THR A 114 -0.50 -6.95 10.64
CA THR A 114 -0.56 -6.02 11.76
C THR A 114 -0.07 -6.73 13.02
N LEU A 115 0.76 -6.06 13.81
CA LEU A 115 1.26 -6.61 15.06
C LEU A 115 0.23 -6.43 16.18
N ARG A 116 -0.11 -7.51 16.85
CA ARG A 116 -0.94 -7.45 18.05
C ARG A 116 -0.12 -6.95 19.24
N ASN A 117 -0.57 -5.89 19.87
CA ASN A 117 0.15 -5.28 21.00
C ASN A 117 0.13 -6.15 22.27
N ASP A 118 -0.91 -6.98 22.45
CA ASP A 118 -1.08 -7.85 23.62
C ASP A 118 -0.17 -9.10 23.57
N THR A 119 0.03 -9.67 22.40
CA THR A 119 0.79 -10.92 22.21
C THR A 119 2.13 -10.71 21.54
N ASN A 120 2.37 -9.52 21.00
CA ASN A 120 3.55 -9.20 20.18
C ASN A 120 3.72 -10.16 19.00
N GLN A 121 2.60 -10.59 18.39
CA GLN A 121 2.58 -11.52 17.27
C GLN A 121 1.98 -10.87 16.04
N TRP A 122 2.53 -11.20 14.87
CA TRP A 122 1.99 -10.79 13.59
C TRP A 122 0.70 -11.54 13.28
N VAL A 123 -0.34 -10.79 12.92
CA VAL A 123 -1.56 -11.31 12.33
C VAL A 123 -1.56 -10.90 10.86
N GLY A 124 -1.42 -11.89 9.98
CA GLY A 124 -1.42 -11.67 8.53
C GLY A 124 -2.80 -11.19 8.05
N ASN A 125 -2.79 -10.19 7.18
CA ASN A 125 -3.96 -9.82 6.40
C ASN A 125 -4.09 -10.86 5.28
N ARG A 126 -4.81 -11.93 5.53
CA ARG A 126 -5.13 -12.92 4.50
C ARG A 126 -6.01 -12.26 3.44
N ALA A 127 -5.72 -12.49 2.19
CA ALA A 127 -6.78 -12.48 1.19
C ALA A 127 -7.88 -13.42 1.71
N VAL A 128 -9.08 -12.90 1.85
CA VAL A 128 -10.20 -13.65 2.44
C VAL A 128 -10.36 -14.94 1.67
N ASP A 129 -10.13 -16.07 2.34
CA ASP A 129 -10.56 -17.35 1.81
C ASP A 129 -12.09 -17.32 1.81
N MET A 130 -12.68 -17.26 0.61
CA MET A 130 -14.12 -17.07 0.42
C MET A 130 -14.96 -18.19 1.09
N ASN A 131 -14.33 -19.31 1.48
CA ASN A 131 -14.97 -20.41 2.18
C ASN A 131 -15.07 -20.18 3.70
N GLU A 132 -14.25 -19.32 4.29
CA GLU A 132 -14.27 -19.05 5.75
C GLU A 132 -15.19 -17.87 6.11
N SER A 133 -15.62 -17.10 5.10
CA SER A 133 -16.35 -15.82 5.26
C SER A 133 -17.88 -15.93 5.21
N ALA A 134 -18.46 -17.10 5.24
CA ALA A 134 -19.93 -17.27 5.13
C ALA A 134 -20.75 -16.49 6.19
N ASN A 135 -20.11 -15.99 7.25
CA ASN A 135 -20.77 -15.27 8.36
C ASN A 135 -20.26 -13.83 8.59
N ALA A 136 -19.40 -13.29 7.75
CA ALA A 136 -18.94 -11.90 7.88
C ALA A 136 -19.91 -10.95 7.18
N ASP A 137 -20.19 -9.79 7.81
CA ASP A 137 -20.98 -8.75 7.14
C ASP A 137 -20.19 -8.14 5.97
N SER A 138 -20.92 -7.59 4.99
CA SER A 138 -20.33 -7.07 3.75
C SER A 138 -19.35 -5.92 3.98
N ALA A 139 -19.49 -5.15 5.06
CA ALA A 139 -18.60 -4.04 5.39
C ALA A 139 -17.27 -4.55 5.96
N SER A 140 -17.32 -5.55 6.84
CA SER A 140 -16.14 -6.24 7.37
C SER A 140 -15.39 -6.97 6.27
N MET A 141 -16.09 -7.64 5.34
CA MET A 141 -15.50 -8.30 4.18
C MET A 141 -14.77 -7.32 3.26
N ASN A 142 -15.36 -6.17 2.96
CA ASN A 142 -14.75 -5.16 2.11
C ASN A 142 -13.51 -4.54 2.77
N ALA A 143 -13.54 -4.29 4.08
CA ALA A 143 -12.39 -3.80 4.83
C ALA A 143 -11.24 -4.83 4.88
N TYR A 144 -11.56 -6.10 5.05
CA TYR A 144 -10.58 -7.20 5.06
C TYR A 144 -9.94 -7.39 3.68
N LYS A 145 -10.75 -7.40 2.62
CA LYS A 145 -10.27 -7.49 1.25
C LYS A 145 -9.40 -6.29 0.88
N ALA A 146 -9.83 -5.09 1.25
CA ALA A 146 -9.07 -3.86 1.01
C ALA A 146 -7.72 -3.85 1.74
N ALA A 147 -7.63 -4.43 2.95
CA ALA A 147 -6.38 -4.50 3.70
C ALA A 147 -5.37 -5.51 3.10
N GLY A 148 -5.85 -6.55 2.40
CA GLY A 148 -5.00 -7.59 1.79
C GLY A 148 -4.55 -7.30 0.35
N ASP A 149 -5.18 -6.35 -0.34
CA ASP A 149 -4.91 -6.04 -1.74
C ASP A 149 -3.95 -4.84 -1.90
N TRP A 150 -3.37 -4.71 -3.08
CA TRP A 150 -2.61 -3.53 -3.46
C TRP A 150 -3.57 -2.33 -3.60
N GLN A 151 -3.26 -1.25 -2.92
CA GLN A 151 -4.06 -0.02 -2.89
C GLN A 151 -3.20 1.15 -3.35
N ARG A 152 -3.77 2.02 -4.17
CA ARG A 152 -3.10 3.25 -4.58
C ARG A 152 -2.73 4.09 -3.36
N VAL A 153 -1.50 4.57 -3.35
CA VAL A 153 -1.05 5.55 -2.37
C VAL A 153 -1.77 6.86 -2.63
N GLY A 154 -2.28 7.48 -1.57
CA GLY A 154 -3.04 8.72 -1.65
C GLY A 154 -2.23 9.93 -2.15
N ASN A 155 -2.90 11.06 -2.32
CA ASN A 155 -2.29 12.29 -2.84
C ASN A 155 -1.52 13.11 -1.80
N GLY A 156 -1.37 12.58 -0.60
CA GLY A 156 -0.72 13.25 0.52
C GLY A 156 -1.71 14.03 1.38
N GLY A 157 -1.74 13.70 2.65
CA GLY A 157 -2.47 14.37 3.71
C GLY A 157 -1.65 14.31 5.00
N PRO A 158 -2.07 14.96 6.07
CA PRO A 158 -1.31 15.02 7.32
C PRO A 158 -1.14 13.66 8.02
N THR A 159 -1.88 12.64 7.58
CA THR A 159 -1.81 11.27 8.08
C THR A 159 -1.45 10.24 7.00
N ASP A 160 -1.21 10.68 5.77
CA ASP A 160 -0.85 9.81 4.65
C ASP A 160 0.66 9.54 4.63
N TYR A 161 1.10 8.72 5.57
CA TYR A 161 2.50 8.34 5.70
C TYR A 161 3.02 7.54 4.48
N ALA A 162 2.16 6.78 3.82
CA ALA A 162 2.56 6.01 2.64
C ALA A 162 2.96 6.94 1.49
N SER A 163 2.23 8.03 1.30
CA SER A 163 2.58 9.08 0.33
C SER A 163 3.91 9.75 0.69
N ALA A 164 4.15 10.04 1.99
CA ALA A 164 5.41 10.61 2.43
C ALA A 164 6.58 9.64 2.20
N LEU A 165 6.42 8.36 2.57
CA LEU A 165 7.43 7.32 2.32
C LEU A 165 7.75 7.21 0.83
N MET A 166 6.75 7.15 -0.02
CA MET A 166 6.92 7.04 -1.46
C MET A 166 7.65 8.26 -2.03
N ARG A 167 7.16 9.47 -1.76
CA ARG A 167 7.63 10.68 -2.44
C ARG A 167 8.95 11.22 -1.91
N THR A 168 9.26 10.97 -0.65
CA THR A 168 10.40 11.62 0.00
C THR A 168 11.53 10.64 0.29
N TYR A 169 11.19 9.38 0.62
CA TYR A 169 12.18 8.47 1.19
C TYR A 169 12.51 7.26 0.33
N PHE A 170 11.50 6.58 -0.22
CA PHE A 170 11.66 5.25 -0.78
C PHE A 170 11.69 5.19 -2.29
N CYS A 171 11.09 6.18 -2.98
CA CYS A 171 11.03 6.16 -4.43
C CYS A 171 11.65 7.41 -5.06
N ASP A 172 12.25 7.23 -6.22
CA ASP A 172 12.65 8.28 -7.14
C ASP A 172 11.77 8.12 -8.40
N VAL A 173 10.74 8.96 -8.51
CA VAL A 173 9.71 8.90 -9.54
C VAL A 173 8.97 7.55 -9.53
N ARG A 174 9.38 6.56 -10.31
CA ARG A 174 8.73 5.25 -10.47
C ARG A 174 9.67 4.07 -10.15
N SER A 175 10.79 4.33 -9.55
CA SER A 175 11.77 3.30 -9.16
C SER A 175 12.14 3.43 -7.69
N VAL A 176 12.70 2.36 -7.13
CA VAL A 176 13.25 2.42 -5.77
C VAL A 176 14.41 3.40 -5.74
N ALA A 177 14.43 4.23 -4.70
CA ALA A 177 15.33 5.36 -4.58
C ALA A 177 16.81 4.95 -4.50
N GLY A 178 17.64 5.79 -5.09
CA GLY A 178 19.10 5.67 -5.05
C GLY A 178 19.61 4.44 -5.79
N ASP A 179 20.41 3.63 -5.10
CA ASP A 179 21.02 2.42 -5.65
C ASP A 179 20.18 1.15 -5.48
N GLY A 180 18.91 1.29 -5.07
CA GLY A 180 18.02 0.16 -4.82
C GLY A 180 18.41 -0.70 -3.61
N ARG A 181 19.18 -0.18 -2.68
CA ARG A 181 19.59 -0.88 -1.45
C ARG A 181 18.81 -0.42 -0.24
N ALA A 182 18.40 -1.35 0.62
CA ALA A 182 17.71 -1.05 1.87
C ALA A 182 18.48 -0.06 2.76
N SER A 183 19.82 -0.18 2.83
CA SER A 183 20.67 0.73 3.60
C SER A 183 20.59 2.19 3.11
N THR A 184 20.40 2.40 1.81
CA THR A 184 20.22 3.75 1.25
C THR A 184 18.88 4.36 1.66
N LEU A 185 17.81 3.55 1.66
CA LEU A 185 16.48 3.98 2.13
C LEU A 185 16.50 4.34 3.62
N VAL A 186 17.11 3.50 4.46
CA VAL A 186 17.29 3.75 5.89
C VAL A 186 18.11 5.03 6.15
N ARG A 187 19.15 5.26 5.38
CA ARG A 187 19.95 6.50 5.47
C ARG A 187 19.12 7.74 5.11
N ARG A 188 18.28 7.69 4.07
CA ARG A 188 17.39 8.79 3.70
C ARG A 188 16.42 9.14 4.84
N LEU A 189 15.80 8.12 5.47
CA LEU A 189 14.96 8.32 6.65
C LEU A 189 15.73 9.03 7.79
N SER A 190 16.93 8.55 8.11
CA SER A 190 17.73 9.09 9.22
C SER A 190 18.25 10.50 8.97
N GLN A 191 18.42 10.92 7.73
CA GLN A 191 18.91 12.26 7.38
C GLN A 191 17.83 13.33 7.50
N SER A 192 16.58 13.01 7.22
CA SER A 192 15.48 13.97 7.32
C SER A 192 15.11 14.30 8.77
N GLY A 193 15.23 13.36 9.69
CA GLY A 193 15.01 13.60 11.13
C GLY A 193 16.02 14.55 11.78
N ARG A 194 17.15 14.84 11.14
CA ARG A 194 18.16 15.79 11.67
C ARG A 194 17.89 17.25 11.29
N TYR A 195 17.05 17.51 10.29
CA TYR A 195 16.72 18.88 9.87
C TYR A 195 15.73 19.57 10.81
N TYR A 196 15.09 18.83 11.71
CA TYR A 196 14.06 19.30 12.63
C TYR A 196 14.36 18.90 14.10
N GLY A 197 15.62 18.79 14.46
CA GLY A 197 16.06 18.69 15.86
C GLY A 197 15.83 20.01 16.59
N PRO A 198 15.65 19.98 17.94
CA PRO A 198 15.27 21.13 18.75
C PRO A 198 16.24 22.28 18.66
#